data_379b36b403614b3602f2cfde9e1e9589
#
_entry.id   379b36b403614b3602f2cfde9e1e9589
#
_cell.length_a   1.000
_cell.length_b   1.000
_cell.length_c   1.000
_cell.angle_alpha   90.00
_cell.angle_beta   90.00
_cell.angle_gamma   90.00
#
_symmetry.space_group_name_H-M   'P 1'
#
loop_
_entity.id
_entity.type
_entity.pdbx_description
1 polymer ?
#
loop_
_entity_poly.entity_id
_entity_poly.type
_entity_poly.pdbx_seq_one_letter_code
_entity_poly.pdbx_strand_id
1 'polypeptide(L)'
;MNSLYTSIDIIGGLGNQLFQIAYIIYFLRLSKKNKIKRKLVFKYDENEVNNIDISSIRKAYWNTLFKGLFRILNVNDYKNIQFPIINDEIGNHKYVEPPHEAKYNILFKGNYQTFKYIDDTLREKLISIVYSNEDIMYSAYYKYRDILNYFGKNTKDDDMVSLHIRRTNYLSVSKYNYNLDMSYYKDAMLIANKKNIVIFSDDIGWCINNFNDYANRDNIYNVYFISDKIFKENELYIKDDIEFILMSMFKNNIIANSYFSLWASFISYYKSKIIIAPKRWYSCDGCIEYNEIYHKYITHII
;
A
#
# COMPACT_ATOMS: atom_id res chain seq x y z
N MET A 1 16.75 32.95 11.26
CA MET A 1 15.33 32.65 11.00
C MET A 1 15.00 31.34 11.70
N ASN A 2 13.99 31.32 12.57
CA ASN A 2 13.53 30.10 13.22
C ASN A 2 12.98 29.13 12.15
N SER A 3 13.33 27.85 12.27
CA SER A 3 12.81 26.82 11.35
C SER A 3 11.30 26.69 11.57
N LEU A 4 10.54 26.62 10.48
CA LEU A 4 9.11 26.32 10.51
C LEU A 4 8.90 24.81 10.71
N TYR A 5 7.85 24.45 11.43
CA TYR A 5 7.50 23.05 11.66
C TYR A 5 6.36 22.61 10.73
N THR A 6 6.41 21.36 10.36
CA THR A 6 5.39 20.73 9.51
C THR A 6 5.10 19.35 10.05
N SER A 7 3.83 19.00 10.10
CA SER A 7 3.35 17.68 10.51
C SER A 7 2.24 17.19 9.61
N ILE A 8 1.99 15.90 9.65
CA ILE A 8 0.82 15.26 9.04
C ILE A 8 0.32 14.16 9.98
N ASP A 9 -0.98 14.05 10.15
CA ASP A 9 -1.58 12.94 10.88
C ASP A 9 -1.46 11.65 10.06
N ILE A 10 -0.87 10.62 10.66
CA ILE A 10 -0.72 9.31 10.02
C ILE A 10 -1.83 8.39 10.53
N ILE A 11 -2.83 8.13 9.69
CA ILE A 11 -4.04 7.39 10.03
C ILE A 11 -4.44 6.39 8.96
N GLY A 12 -5.30 5.45 9.33
CA GLY A 12 -5.85 4.44 8.41
C GLY A 12 -4.91 3.28 8.14
N GLY A 13 -5.23 2.47 7.13
CA GLY A 13 -4.41 1.32 6.71
C GLY A 13 -3.11 1.74 6.02
N LEU A 14 -2.20 0.79 5.82
CA LEU A 14 -0.87 1.02 5.24
C LEU A 14 -0.91 1.85 3.94
N GLY A 15 -1.83 1.54 3.03
CA GLY A 15 -1.94 2.30 1.78
C GLY A 15 -2.29 3.78 1.98
N ASN A 16 -3.15 4.11 2.96
CA ASN A 16 -3.45 5.50 3.31
C ASN A 16 -2.22 6.18 3.90
N GLN A 17 -1.52 5.51 4.80
CA GLN A 17 -0.31 6.04 5.44
C GLN A 17 0.80 6.31 4.42
N LEU A 18 0.92 5.49 3.38
CA LEU A 18 1.88 5.70 2.29
C LEU A 18 1.54 6.96 1.46
N PHE A 19 0.26 7.25 1.21
CA PHE A 19 -0.14 8.50 0.56
C PHE A 19 0.19 9.72 1.43
N GLN A 20 -0.08 9.65 2.73
CA GLN A 20 0.23 10.73 3.68
C GLN A 20 1.74 11.00 3.73
N ILE A 21 2.57 9.96 3.77
CA ILE A 21 4.03 10.07 3.73
C ILE A 21 4.51 10.62 2.39
N ALA A 22 3.96 10.15 1.28
CA ALA A 22 4.30 10.67 -0.04
C ALA A 22 3.99 12.15 -0.16
N TYR A 23 2.79 12.58 0.29
CA TYR A 23 2.37 13.96 0.27
C TYR A 23 3.28 14.87 1.11
N ILE A 24 3.61 14.48 2.34
CA ILE A 24 4.46 15.32 3.19
C ILE A 24 5.89 15.46 2.62
N ILE A 25 6.44 14.41 2.02
CA ILE A 25 7.74 14.49 1.36
C ILE A 25 7.67 15.41 0.14
N TYR A 26 6.61 15.31 -0.66
CA TYR A 26 6.36 16.20 -1.80
C TYR A 26 6.29 17.67 -1.36
N PHE A 27 5.48 17.97 -0.34
CA PHE A 27 5.36 19.31 0.24
C PHE A 27 6.70 19.88 0.73
N LEU A 28 7.49 19.08 1.45
CA LEU A 28 8.83 19.49 1.91
C LEU A 28 9.79 19.80 0.76
N ARG A 29 9.72 19.02 -0.32
CA ARG A 29 10.52 19.28 -1.54
C ARG A 29 10.14 20.61 -2.19
N LEU A 30 8.86 20.91 -2.33
CA LEU A 30 8.37 22.18 -2.86
C LEU A 30 8.77 23.36 -1.98
N SER A 31 8.58 23.24 -0.65
CA SER A 31 9.00 24.27 0.30
C SER A 31 10.49 24.56 0.20
N LYS A 32 11.34 23.51 0.10
CA LYS A 32 12.77 23.66 -0.08
C LYS A 32 13.13 24.37 -1.39
N LYS A 33 12.43 24.04 -2.49
CA LYS A 33 12.61 24.72 -3.79
C LYS A 33 12.35 26.23 -3.68
N ASN A 34 11.36 26.61 -2.87
CA ASN A 34 11.03 28.00 -2.56
C ASN A 34 11.84 28.60 -1.40
N LYS A 35 12.97 27.97 -1.05
CA LYS A 35 13.91 28.45 0.01
C LYS A 35 13.27 28.54 1.40
N ILE A 36 12.16 27.84 1.66
CA ILE A 36 11.52 27.76 2.96
C ILE A 36 12.06 26.54 3.71
N LYS A 37 12.74 26.79 4.83
CA LYS A 37 13.27 25.73 5.70
C LYS A 37 12.18 25.23 6.64
N ARG A 38 11.87 23.95 6.56
CA ARG A 38 10.89 23.27 7.42
C ARG A 38 11.53 22.09 8.13
N LYS A 39 11.10 21.87 9.38
CA LYS A 39 11.38 20.64 10.14
C LYS A 39 10.14 19.77 10.14
N LEU A 40 10.29 18.53 9.71
CA LEU A 40 9.21 17.54 9.81
C LEU A 40 9.18 17.01 11.25
N VAL A 41 8.00 17.02 11.83
CA VAL A 41 7.73 16.45 13.15
C VAL A 41 6.47 15.61 13.07
N PHE A 42 6.45 14.50 13.81
CA PHE A 42 5.26 13.67 13.94
C PHE A 42 4.84 13.58 15.40
N LYS A 43 3.54 13.44 15.64
CA LYS A 43 3.05 12.97 16.91
C LYS A 43 3.39 11.49 17.01
N TYR A 44 4.41 11.19 17.79
CA TYR A 44 4.86 9.83 18.04
C TYR A 44 4.67 9.55 19.52
N ASP A 45 3.79 8.62 19.85
CA ASP A 45 3.63 8.11 21.21
C ASP A 45 4.09 6.66 21.24
N GLU A 46 5.19 6.40 21.96
CA GLU A 46 5.73 5.04 22.14
C GLU A 46 4.70 4.09 22.77
N ASN A 47 3.79 4.62 23.59
CA ASN A 47 2.73 3.83 24.21
C ASN A 47 1.62 3.48 23.22
N GLU A 48 1.33 4.34 22.23
CA GLU A 48 0.40 4.03 21.13
C GLU A 48 0.96 2.94 20.20
N VAL A 49 2.28 2.81 20.09
CA VAL A 49 2.94 1.77 19.27
C VAL A 49 2.79 0.38 19.91
N ASN A 50 2.72 0.32 21.25
CA ASN A 50 2.70 -0.95 22.00
C ASN A 50 1.29 -1.39 22.41
N ASN A 51 0.29 -0.52 22.39
CA ASN A 51 -1.09 -0.88 22.72
C ASN A 51 -1.83 -1.43 21.50
N ILE A 52 -2.02 -2.73 21.50
CA ILE A 52 -2.88 -3.46 20.57
C ILE A 52 -4.33 -3.26 21.08
N ASP A 53 -4.89 -2.09 20.90
CA ASP A 53 -6.32 -1.92 21.10
C ASP A 53 -7.05 -1.98 19.76
N ILE A 54 -8.06 -2.85 19.74
CA ILE A 54 -8.74 -3.43 18.59
C ILE A 54 -9.72 -2.44 17.92
N SER A 55 -9.80 -1.21 18.39
CA SER A 55 -10.73 -0.21 17.88
C SER A 55 -10.10 0.66 16.81
N SER A 56 -10.56 0.52 15.57
CA SER A 56 -10.56 1.47 14.42
C SER A 56 -9.31 2.33 14.10
N ILE A 57 -8.35 2.54 14.98
CA ILE A 57 -7.11 3.28 14.73
C ILE A 57 -6.00 2.28 14.45
N ARG A 58 -5.72 2.04 13.18
CA ARG A 58 -4.57 1.21 12.80
C ARG A 58 -3.27 1.92 13.18
N LYS A 59 -2.34 1.17 13.80
CA LYS A 59 -1.00 1.66 14.15
C LYS A 59 -0.28 2.23 12.92
N ALA A 60 0.46 3.29 13.10
CA ALA A 60 1.46 3.71 12.12
C ALA A 60 2.64 2.74 12.11
N TYR A 61 3.19 2.46 10.92
CA TYR A 61 4.24 1.47 10.71
C TYR A 61 5.65 2.01 11.01
N TRP A 62 5.79 2.79 12.13
CA TRP A 62 7.02 3.50 12.48
C TRP A 62 8.22 2.61 12.72
N ASN A 63 8.02 1.50 13.43
CA ASN A 63 9.09 0.57 13.79
C ASN A 63 9.36 -0.48 12.73
N THR A 64 8.58 -0.48 11.65
CA THR A 64 8.62 -1.47 10.58
C THR A 64 8.92 -0.82 9.23
N LEU A 65 7.95 -0.66 8.36
CA LEU A 65 8.14 -0.15 7.00
C LEU A 65 8.59 1.32 6.96
N PHE A 66 8.28 2.13 7.98
CA PHE A 66 8.64 3.54 8.02
C PHE A 66 9.91 3.85 8.83
N LYS A 67 10.61 2.82 9.32
CA LYS A 67 11.88 2.99 10.05
C LYS A 67 12.91 3.81 9.27
N GLY A 68 12.96 3.64 7.95
CA GLY A 68 13.83 4.42 7.06
C GLY A 68 13.48 5.90 6.97
N LEU A 69 12.23 6.28 7.26
CA LEU A 69 11.80 7.67 7.23
C LEU A 69 12.59 8.53 8.23
N PHE A 70 12.82 8.04 9.43
CA PHE A 70 13.57 8.74 10.48
C PHE A 70 15.03 9.01 10.08
N ARG A 71 15.64 8.11 9.32
CA ARG A 71 17.02 8.29 8.80
C ARG A 71 17.08 9.37 7.71
N ILE A 72 16.04 9.46 6.89
CA ILE A 72 16.04 10.28 5.67
C ILE A 72 15.57 11.70 5.94
N LEU A 73 14.59 11.90 6.83
CA LEU A 73 13.93 13.18 7.02
C LEU A 73 14.22 13.88 8.35
N ASN A 74 15.07 13.33 9.21
CA ASN A 74 15.36 13.89 10.52
C ASN A 74 14.08 14.26 11.29
N VAL A 75 13.26 13.25 11.51
CA VAL A 75 11.96 13.39 12.18
C VAL A 75 12.18 13.55 13.69
N ASN A 76 11.45 14.48 14.29
CA ASN A 76 11.42 14.68 15.72
C ASN A 76 9.99 14.54 16.24
N ASP A 77 9.86 14.17 17.50
CA ASP A 77 8.61 14.28 18.23
C ASP A 77 8.29 15.75 18.54
N TYR A 78 7.00 16.10 18.57
CA TYR A 78 6.59 17.43 18.98
C TYR A 78 5.67 17.38 20.19
N LYS A 79 6.11 18.02 21.29
CA LYS A 79 5.26 18.37 22.42
C LYS A 79 5.16 19.88 22.42
N ASN A 80 3.94 20.42 22.47
CA ASN A 80 3.69 21.87 22.62
C ASN A 80 3.91 22.78 21.39
N ILE A 81 3.92 22.27 20.17
CA ILE A 81 3.89 23.12 18.97
C ILE A 81 2.44 23.31 18.53
N GLN A 82 2.01 24.56 18.38
CA GLN A 82 0.71 24.86 17.79
C GLN A 82 0.80 24.89 16.27
N PHE A 83 -0.15 24.24 15.61
CA PHE A 83 -0.23 24.17 14.17
C PHE A 83 -1.59 24.64 13.68
N PRO A 84 -1.65 25.60 12.75
CA PRO A 84 -2.79 25.73 11.85
C PRO A 84 -3.04 24.42 11.11
N ILE A 85 -4.29 24.00 11.03
CA ILE A 85 -4.69 22.74 10.40
C ILE A 85 -5.12 23.01 8.97
N ILE A 86 -4.61 22.19 8.05
CA ILE A 86 -5.06 22.14 6.66
C ILE A 86 -5.65 20.74 6.41
N ASN A 87 -6.94 20.71 6.11
CA ASN A 87 -7.64 19.45 5.86
C ASN A 87 -7.65 19.12 4.35
N ASP A 88 -7.44 17.85 4.05
CA ASP A 88 -7.82 17.26 2.77
C ASP A 88 -9.29 16.84 2.83
N GLU A 89 -10.02 17.01 1.74
CA GLU A 89 -11.41 16.54 1.67
C GLU A 89 -11.43 15.01 1.61
N ILE A 90 -12.22 14.38 2.47
CA ILE A 90 -12.35 12.92 2.53
C ILE A 90 -12.82 12.38 1.18
N GLY A 91 -12.07 11.42 0.64
CA GLY A 91 -12.37 10.81 -0.67
C GLY A 91 -12.01 11.69 -1.87
N ASN A 92 -11.33 12.81 -1.66
CA ASN A 92 -10.79 13.61 -2.75
C ASN A 92 -9.53 12.94 -3.30
N HIS A 93 -9.60 12.45 -4.54
CA HIS A 93 -8.45 11.87 -5.25
C HIS A 93 -7.80 12.86 -6.21
N LYS A 94 -8.19 14.14 -6.15
CA LYS A 94 -7.68 15.18 -7.03
C LYS A 94 -6.39 15.78 -6.48
N TYR A 95 -5.52 16.18 -7.39
CA TYR A 95 -4.37 16.99 -7.03
C TYR A 95 -4.83 18.37 -6.58
N VAL A 96 -4.38 18.77 -5.40
CA VAL A 96 -4.54 20.14 -4.89
C VAL A 96 -3.14 20.68 -4.62
N GLU A 97 -2.81 21.86 -5.17
CA GLU A 97 -1.50 22.47 -4.95
C GLU A 97 -1.27 22.72 -3.45
N PRO A 98 -0.21 22.15 -2.84
CA PRO A 98 0.07 22.39 -1.44
C PRO A 98 0.50 23.84 -1.17
N PRO A 99 0.25 24.41 0.02
CA PRO A 99 0.63 25.77 0.38
C PRO A 99 2.13 25.87 0.69
N HIS A 100 2.97 25.52 -0.26
CA HIS A 100 4.42 25.37 -0.08
C HIS A 100 5.17 26.69 0.15
N GLU A 101 4.52 27.84 -0.11
CA GLU A 101 5.04 29.17 0.16
C GLU A 101 4.65 29.75 1.53
N ALA A 102 3.83 29.01 2.29
CA ALA A 102 3.37 29.44 3.60
C ALA A 102 4.54 29.64 4.59
N LYS A 103 4.52 30.72 5.36
CA LYS A 103 5.55 31.09 6.33
C LYS A 103 5.11 30.87 7.79
N TYR A 104 4.33 29.83 8.03
CA TYR A 104 3.86 29.40 9.34
C TYR A 104 3.96 27.88 9.50
N ASN A 105 3.81 27.39 10.72
CA ASN A 105 3.73 25.94 11.00
C ASN A 105 2.46 25.35 10.38
N ILE A 106 2.49 24.11 9.95
CA ILE A 106 1.34 23.47 9.32
C ILE A 106 1.18 22.03 9.83
N LEU A 107 -0.05 21.67 10.21
CA LEU A 107 -0.49 20.29 10.38
C LEU A 107 -1.46 19.92 9.24
N PHE A 108 -1.11 18.93 8.48
CA PHE A 108 -1.98 18.35 7.47
C PHE A 108 -2.82 17.23 8.07
N LYS A 109 -4.12 17.23 7.75
CA LYS A 109 -5.06 16.15 8.10
C LYS A 109 -5.80 15.68 6.86
N GLY A 110 -5.82 14.38 6.64
CA GLY A 110 -6.50 13.77 5.51
C GLY A 110 -5.72 12.62 4.90
N ASN A 111 -6.21 12.11 3.79
CA ASN A 111 -5.64 10.93 3.15
C ASN A 111 -4.72 11.22 1.96
N TYR A 112 -4.90 12.34 1.27
CA TYR A 112 -4.09 12.78 0.11
C TYR A 112 -3.93 11.72 -0.98
N GLN A 113 -5.00 10.99 -1.27
CA GLN A 113 -5.04 9.73 -2.05
C GLN A 113 -4.92 9.95 -3.56
N THR A 114 -3.84 10.57 -4.03
CA THR A 114 -3.54 10.67 -5.46
C THR A 114 -2.06 10.46 -5.76
N PHE A 115 -1.77 9.74 -6.84
CA PHE A 115 -0.40 9.55 -7.33
C PHE A 115 0.16 10.79 -8.06
N LYS A 116 -0.63 11.84 -8.27
CA LYS A 116 -0.18 13.08 -8.91
C LYS A 116 0.87 13.85 -8.10
N TYR A 117 1.00 13.57 -6.80
CA TYR A 117 2.08 14.07 -5.96
C TYR A 117 3.42 13.33 -6.14
N ILE A 118 3.44 12.22 -6.88
CA ILE A 118 4.55 11.28 -6.88
C ILE A 118 5.21 11.21 -8.25
N ASP A 119 6.34 11.88 -8.40
CA ASP A 119 7.25 11.71 -9.54
C ASP A 119 8.17 10.48 -9.34
N ASP A 120 8.95 10.13 -10.36
CA ASP A 120 9.82 8.97 -10.31
C ASP A 120 10.89 9.08 -9.21
N THR A 121 11.42 10.28 -8.95
CA THR A 121 12.40 10.53 -7.87
C THR A 121 11.77 10.29 -6.49
N LEU A 122 10.55 10.75 -6.29
CA LEU A 122 9.83 10.51 -5.03
C LEU A 122 9.46 9.03 -4.88
N ARG A 123 9.08 8.36 -5.97
CA ARG A 123 8.84 6.92 -5.96
C ARG A 123 10.09 6.14 -5.51
N GLU A 124 11.27 6.43 -6.06
CA GLU A 124 12.53 5.80 -5.65
C GLU A 124 12.81 6.03 -4.16
N LYS A 125 12.55 7.23 -3.67
CA LYS A 125 12.71 7.55 -2.25
C LYS A 125 11.74 6.76 -1.37
N LEU A 126 10.47 6.62 -1.77
CA LEU A 126 9.48 5.80 -1.06
C LEU A 126 9.88 4.32 -1.05
N ILE A 127 10.38 3.80 -2.16
CA ILE A 127 10.97 2.46 -2.24
C ILE A 127 12.09 2.31 -1.20
N SER A 128 13.04 3.24 -1.14
CA SER A 128 14.14 3.17 -0.18
C SER A 128 13.69 3.22 1.28
N ILE A 129 12.59 3.94 1.58
CA ILE A 129 11.99 3.97 2.91
C ILE A 129 11.37 2.60 3.26
N VAL A 130 10.50 2.09 2.38
CA VAL A 130 9.72 0.88 2.62
C VAL A 130 10.61 -0.35 2.73
N TYR A 131 11.66 -0.45 1.90
CA TYR A 131 12.60 -1.59 1.92
C TYR A 131 13.77 -1.42 2.89
N SER A 132 13.74 -0.42 3.78
CA SER A 132 14.85 -0.16 4.71
C SER A 132 14.94 -1.11 5.90
N ASN A 133 13.90 -1.87 6.19
CA ASN A 133 13.89 -2.85 7.27
C ASN A 133 14.35 -4.22 6.75
N GLU A 134 15.59 -4.57 7.06
CA GLU A 134 16.23 -5.80 6.58
C GLU A 134 15.51 -7.06 7.03
N ASP A 135 15.02 -7.11 8.28
CA ASP A 135 14.35 -8.29 8.83
C ASP A 135 13.07 -8.61 8.04
N ILE A 136 12.25 -7.57 7.75
CA ILE A 136 11.04 -7.72 6.95
C ILE A 136 11.38 -8.12 5.51
N MET A 137 12.42 -7.50 4.94
CA MET A 137 12.89 -7.84 3.60
C MET A 137 13.36 -9.29 3.50
N TYR A 138 14.15 -9.77 4.47
CA TYR A 138 14.59 -11.16 4.50
C TYR A 138 13.42 -12.13 4.65
N SER A 139 12.51 -11.86 5.58
CA SER A 139 11.32 -12.70 5.76
C SER A 139 10.49 -12.80 4.48
N ALA A 140 10.22 -11.67 3.81
CA ALA A 140 9.49 -11.66 2.55
C ALA A 140 10.25 -12.40 1.43
N TYR A 141 11.57 -12.19 1.34
CA TYR A 141 12.41 -12.86 0.33
C TYR A 141 12.42 -14.38 0.50
N TYR A 142 12.57 -14.91 1.72
CA TYR A 142 12.53 -16.35 1.96
C TYR A 142 11.16 -16.94 1.60
N LYS A 143 10.07 -16.25 1.98
CA LYS A 143 8.72 -16.68 1.58
C LYS A 143 8.54 -16.69 0.07
N TYR A 144 9.08 -15.68 -0.62
CA TYR A 144 9.06 -15.64 -2.08
C TYR A 144 9.81 -16.82 -2.70
N ARG A 145 10.97 -17.19 -2.15
CA ARG A 145 11.74 -18.36 -2.58
C ARG A 145 10.99 -19.67 -2.33
N ASP A 146 10.29 -19.80 -1.21
CA ASP A 146 9.47 -20.97 -0.92
C ASP A 146 8.30 -21.09 -1.91
N ILE A 147 7.68 -20.00 -2.31
CA ILE A 147 6.63 -19.97 -3.34
C ILE A 147 7.18 -20.41 -4.69
N LEU A 148 8.35 -19.93 -5.09
CA LEU A 148 9.02 -20.39 -6.33
C LEU A 148 9.28 -21.90 -6.30
N ASN A 149 9.77 -22.42 -5.18
CA ASN A 149 10.03 -23.84 -5.01
C ASN A 149 8.74 -24.69 -5.05
N TYR A 150 7.64 -24.17 -4.48
CA TYR A 150 6.32 -24.84 -4.53
C TYR A 150 5.84 -25.06 -5.97
N PHE A 151 5.99 -24.07 -6.83
CA PHE A 151 5.61 -24.18 -8.24
C PHE A 151 6.62 -24.96 -9.09
N GLY A 152 7.81 -25.20 -8.57
CA GLY A 152 8.86 -25.98 -9.22
C GLY A 152 10.16 -25.22 -9.46
N LYS A 153 11.28 -25.94 -9.45
CA LYS A 153 12.64 -25.38 -9.52
C LYS A 153 12.93 -24.47 -10.74
N ASN A 154 12.17 -24.64 -11.82
CA ASN A 154 12.34 -23.87 -13.06
C ASN A 154 11.38 -22.68 -13.18
N THR A 155 10.53 -22.44 -12.16
CA THR A 155 9.59 -21.32 -12.16
C THR A 155 10.33 -19.99 -12.12
N LYS A 156 9.96 -19.09 -13.02
CA LYS A 156 10.53 -17.73 -13.09
C LYS A 156 9.53 -16.71 -12.57
N ASP A 157 10.01 -15.52 -12.23
CA ASP A 157 9.17 -14.39 -11.78
C ASP A 157 8.06 -14.07 -12.78
N ASP A 158 8.33 -14.24 -14.10
CA ASP A 158 7.36 -13.97 -15.16
C ASP A 158 6.26 -15.05 -15.28
N ASP A 159 6.47 -16.22 -14.69
CA ASP A 159 5.50 -17.32 -14.72
C ASP A 159 4.41 -17.19 -13.64
N MET A 160 4.56 -16.22 -12.76
CA MET A 160 3.68 -16.01 -11.61
C MET A 160 2.93 -14.68 -11.67
N VAL A 161 1.76 -14.66 -11.03
CA VAL A 161 0.99 -13.46 -10.75
C VAL A 161 0.51 -13.45 -9.31
N SER A 162 0.68 -12.33 -8.60
CA SER A 162 0.01 -12.11 -7.32
C SER A 162 -1.44 -11.69 -7.55
N LEU A 163 -2.36 -12.23 -6.78
CA LEU A 163 -3.78 -11.90 -6.83
C LEU A 163 -4.22 -11.46 -5.44
N HIS A 164 -4.65 -10.21 -5.29
CA HIS A 164 -5.15 -9.68 -4.03
C HIS A 164 -6.66 -9.67 -3.97
N ILE A 165 -7.22 -10.19 -2.88
CA ILE A 165 -8.65 -10.26 -2.62
C ILE A 165 -8.93 -9.54 -1.30
N ARG A 166 -9.78 -8.52 -1.33
CA ARG A 166 -10.20 -7.76 -0.16
C ARG A 166 -11.67 -7.98 0.11
N ARG A 167 -12.01 -8.48 1.31
CA ARG A 167 -13.37 -8.91 1.65
C ARG A 167 -13.86 -8.47 3.02
N THR A 168 -13.17 -8.82 4.10
CA THR A 168 -13.72 -8.78 5.48
C THR A 168 -14.39 -7.45 5.83
N ASN A 169 -13.62 -6.37 5.91
CA ASN A 169 -14.17 -5.05 6.24
C ASN A 169 -15.08 -4.49 5.13
N TYR A 170 -14.86 -4.88 3.86
CA TYR A 170 -15.67 -4.41 2.74
C TYR A 170 -17.08 -4.98 2.77
N LEU A 171 -17.25 -6.21 3.24
CA LEU A 171 -18.58 -6.79 3.43
C LEU A 171 -19.41 -6.03 4.48
N SER A 172 -18.76 -5.54 5.55
CA SER A 172 -19.43 -4.78 6.61
C SER A 172 -19.76 -3.33 6.19
N VAL A 173 -19.02 -2.76 5.24
CA VAL A 173 -19.19 -1.38 4.74
C VAL A 173 -19.50 -1.33 3.25
N SER A 174 -20.21 -2.31 2.73
CA SER A 174 -20.58 -2.47 1.31
C SER A 174 -21.32 -1.27 0.70
N LYS A 175 -21.91 -0.41 1.53
CA LYS A 175 -22.51 0.86 1.09
C LYS A 175 -21.46 1.81 0.46
N TYR A 176 -20.19 1.72 0.88
CA TYR A 176 -19.11 2.59 0.41
C TYR A 176 -18.15 1.86 -0.51
N ASN A 177 -17.73 0.66 -0.14
CA ASN A 177 -16.74 -0.11 -0.88
C ASN A 177 -17.43 -1.16 -1.75
N TYR A 178 -17.05 -1.22 -3.02
CA TYR A 178 -17.56 -2.24 -3.93
C TYR A 178 -16.92 -3.59 -3.62
N ASN A 179 -17.72 -4.62 -3.47
CA ASN A 179 -17.24 -5.98 -3.30
C ASN A 179 -17.05 -6.62 -4.66
N LEU A 180 -15.79 -6.81 -5.05
CA LEU A 180 -15.45 -7.49 -6.29
C LEU A 180 -15.90 -8.95 -6.23
N ASP A 181 -16.57 -9.39 -7.28
CA ASP A 181 -17.03 -10.76 -7.41
C ASP A 181 -16.02 -11.66 -8.15
N MET A 182 -16.34 -12.95 -8.25
CA MET A 182 -15.48 -13.92 -8.92
C MET A 182 -15.32 -13.66 -10.41
N SER A 183 -16.23 -12.95 -11.08
CA SER A 183 -16.09 -12.64 -12.51
C SER A 183 -14.87 -11.76 -12.75
N TYR A 184 -14.68 -10.70 -11.95
CA TYR A 184 -13.49 -9.86 -12.05
C TYR A 184 -12.21 -10.67 -11.95
N TYR A 185 -12.10 -11.53 -10.94
CA TYR A 185 -10.87 -12.31 -10.72
C TYR A 185 -10.60 -13.31 -11.86
N LYS A 186 -11.65 -13.95 -12.36
CA LYS A 186 -11.54 -14.87 -13.51
C LYS A 186 -11.08 -14.16 -14.78
N ASP A 187 -11.68 -13.04 -15.12
CA ASP A 187 -11.32 -12.24 -16.28
C ASP A 187 -9.88 -11.70 -16.15
N ALA A 188 -9.52 -11.23 -14.97
CA ALA A 188 -8.16 -10.77 -14.69
C ALA A 188 -7.11 -11.88 -14.82
N MET A 189 -7.40 -13.10 -14.36
CA MET A 189 -6.51 -14.25 -14.50
C MET A 189 -6.32 -14.64 -15.97
N LEU A 190 -7.39 -14.60 -16.78
CA LEU A 190 -7.30 -14.83 -18.23
C LEU A 190 -6.42 -13.80 -18.93
N ILE A 191 -6.58 -12.50 -18.60
CA ILE A 191 -5.77 -11.41 -19.15
C ILE A 191 -4.31 -11.53 -18.72
N ALA A 192 -4.06 -11.86 -17.43
CA ALA A 192 -2.70 -12.05 -16.93
C ALA A 192 -1.97 -13.18 -17.66
N ASN A 193 -2.71 -14.19 -18.11
CA ASN A 193 -2.20 -15.36 -18.83
C ASN A 193 -0.99 -16.00 -18.12
N LYS A 194 -1.10 -16.17 -16.80
CA LYS A 194 -0.09 -16.82 -15.95
C LYS A 194 -0.69 -18.06 -15.30
N LYS A 195 0.06 -19.16 -15.34
CA LYS A 195 -0.42 -20.43 -14.80
C LYS A 195 -0.31 -20.49 -13.26
N ASN A 196 0.66 -19.82 -12.68
CA ASN A 196 0.95 -19.87 -11.24
C ASN A 196 0.38 -18.62 -10.55
N ILE A 197 -0.62 -18.82 -9.72
CA ILE A 197 -1.37 -17.75 -9.04
C ILE A 197 -1.03 -17.78 -7.54
N VAL A 198 -0.63 -16.64 -6.99
CA VAL A 198 -0.38 -16.48 -5.55
C VAL A 198 -1.44 -15.56 -4.95
N ILE A 199 -2.30 -16.09 -4.10
CA ILE A 199 -3.45 -15.39 -3.53
C ILE A 199 -3.11 -14.80 -2.17
N PHE A 200 -3.30 -13.49 -2.06
CA PHE A 200 -3.25 -12.68 -0.84
C PHE A 200 -4.65 -12.25 -0.47
N SER A 201 -5.06 -12.45 0.78
CA SER A 201 -6.40 -12.05 1.21
C SER A 201 -6.52 -11.90 2.72
N ASP A 202 -7.41 -11.01 3.15
CA ASP A 202 -7.90 -10.91 4.52
C ASP A 202 -9.01 -11.95 4.83
N ASP A 203 -9.44 -12.76 3.84
CA ASP A 203 -10.42 -13.85 3.96
C ASP A 203 -9.92 -15.08 3.19
N ILE A 204 -8.82 -15.67 3.70
CA ILE A 204 -8.17 -16.80 3.01
C ILE A 204 -9.05 -18.05 2.99
N GLY A 205 -9.92 -18.24 3.98
CA GLY A 205 -10.86 -19.33 4.02
C GLY A 205 -11.85 -19.29 2.84
N TRP A 206 -12.41 -18.12 2.57
CA TRP A 206 -13.25 -17.91 1.40
C TRP A 206 -12.47 -18.18 0.09
N CYS A 207 -11.24 -17.71 0.02
CA CYS A 207 -10.41 -17.92 -1.16
C CYS A 207 -10.18 -19.40 -1.44
N ILE A 208 -9.82 -20.17 -0.42
CA ILE A 208 -9.61 -21.63 -0.56
C ILE A 208 -10.88 -22.30 -1.11
N ASN A 209 -12.05 -21.99 -0.56
CA ASN A 209 -13.31 -22.60 -0.97
C ASN A 209 -13.71 -22.23 -2.42
N ASN A 210 -13.36 -21.04 -2.90
CA ASN A 210 -13.80 -20.57 -4.22
C ASN A 210 -12.78 -20.80 -5.33
N PHE A 211 -11.48 -20.78 -5.01
CA PHE A 211 -10.41 -20.91 -6.02
C PHE A 211 -9.91 -22.35 -6.17
N ASN A 212 -9.92 -23.20 -5.13
CA ASN A 212 -9.56 -24.59 -5.28
C ASN A 212 -10.42 -25.32 -6.31
N ASP A 213 -11.74 -25.16 -6.24
CA ASP A 213 -12.65 -25.79 -7.20
C ASP A 213 -12.44 -25.25 -8.62
N TYR A 214 -12.17 -23.95 -8.74
CA TYR A 214 -11.93 -23.32 -10.03
C TYR A 214 -10.60 -23.74 -10.66
N ALA A 215 -9.53 -23.82 -9.87
CA ALA A 215 -8.21 -24.23 -10.32
C ALA A 215 -8.14 -25.71 -10.69
N ASN A 216 -8.84 -26.58 -9.94
CA ASN A 216 -8.78 -28.01 -10.08
C ASN A 216 -9.66 -28.56 -11.20
N ARG A 217 -10.71 -27.82 -11.62
CA ARG A 217 -11.70 -28.33 -12.62
C ARG A 217 -11.05 -28.76 -13.94
N ASP A 218 -9.97 -28.06 -14.36
CA ASP A 218 -9.31 -28.31 -15.64
C ASP A 218 -7.77 -28.31 -15.55
N ASN A 219 -7.19 -28.35 -14.35
CA ASN A 219 -5.74 -28.18 -14.13
C ASN A 219 -5.12 -26.94 -14.82
N ILE A 220 -5.93 -25.87 -15.00
CA ILE A 220 -5.53 -24.68 -15.74
C ILE A 220 -4.55 -23.83 -14.94
N TYR A 221 -4.77 -23.74 -13.62
CA TYR A 221 -3.99 -22.90 -12.71
C TYR A 221 -3.41 -23.69 -11.55
N ASN A 222 -2.17 -23.38 -11.19
CA ASN A 222 -1.56 -23.76 -9.91
C ASN A 222 -1.77 -22.62 -8.93
N VAL A 223 -2.35 -22.87 -7.77
CA VAL A 223 -2.68 -21.83 -6.79
C VAL A 223 -1.91 -22.04 -5.49
N TYR A 224 -1.31 -20.95 -5.00
CA TYR A 224 -0.69 -20.88 -3.68
C TYR A 224 -1.39 -19.83 -2.83
N PHE A 225 -1.83 -20.19 -1.61
CA PHE A 225 -2.52 -19.30 -0.69
C PHE A 225 -1.58 -18.77 0.38
N ILE A 226 -1.49 -17.44 0.50
CA ILE A 226 -0.78 -16.80 1.60
C ILE A 226 -1.64 -16.92 2.86
N SER A 227 -1.23 -17.75 3.81
CA SER A 227 -1.96 -18.00 5.05
C SER A 227 -1.01 -17.88 6.25
N ASP A 228 -1.57 -17.82 7.46
CA ASP A 228 -0.80 -17.72 8.70
C ASP A 228 0.22 -18.85 8.87
N LYS A 229 -0.04 -19.99 8.25
CA LYS A 229 0.86 -21.18 8.31
C LYS A 229 2.25 -20.93 7.71
N ILE A 230 2.38 -19.94 6.83
CA ILE A 230 3.69 -19.60 6.25
C ILE A 230 4.51 -18.65 7.11
N PHE A 231 3.91 -18.06 8.16
CA PHE A 231 4.57 -17.14 9.06
C PHE A 231 5.05 -17.86 10.33
N LYS A 232 6.21 -17.47 10.81
CA LYS A 232 6.70 -17.89 12.13
C LYS A 232 5.90 -17.17 13.21
N GLU A 233 5.83 -17.74 14.41
CA GLU A 233 5.08 -17.16 15.52
C GLU A 233 5.50 -15.71 15.83
N ASN A 234 6.80 -15.42 15.81
CA ASN A 234 7.33 -14.06 16.00
C ASN A 234 7.10 -13.11 14.84
N GLU A 235 6.67 -13.60 13.68
CA GLU A 235 6.35 -12.78 12.50
C GLU A 235 4.88 -12.40 12.41
N LEU A 236 4.00 -13.05 13.18
CA LEU A 236 2.54 -12.82 13.08
C LEU A 236 2.15 -11.36 13.38
N TYR A 237 2.89 -10.67 14.24
CA TYR A 237 2.62 -9.29 14.59
C TYR A 237 3.03 -8.28 13.49
N ILE A 238 3.90 -8.68 12.55
CA ILE A 238 4.35 -7.89 11.40
C ILE A 238 3.89 -8.50 10.07
N LYS A 239 2.91 -9.39 10.11
CA LYS A 239 2.41 -10.13 8.94
C LYS A 239 2.03 -9.21 7.79
N ASP A 240 1.25 -8.16 8.05
CA ASP A 240 0.81 -7.21 7.02
C ASP A 240 2.01 -6.55 6.31
N ASP A 241 3.07 -6.26 7.05
CA ASP A 241 4.30 -5.66 6.52
C ASP A 241 5.03 -6.62 5.60
N ILE A 242 5.17 -7.88 6.05
CA ILE A 242 5.82 -8.93 5.25
C ILE A 242 4.99 -9.25 4.00
N GLU A 243 3.66 -9.36 4.12
CA GLU A 243 2.77 -9.59 2.98
C GLU A 243 2.84 -8.45 1.96
N PHE A 244 2.93 -7.20 2.43
CA PHE A 244 3.05 -6.04 1.56
C PHE A 244 4.34 -6.08 0.74
N ILE A 245 5.47 -6.33 1.40
CA ILE A 245 6.77 -6.49 0.73
C ILE A 245 6.75 -7.69 -0.20
N LEU A 246 6.26 -8.84 0.27
CA LEU A 246 6.14 -10.06 -0.53
C LEU A 246 5.33 -9.82 -1.82
N MET A 247 4.17 -9.17 -1.71
CA MET A 247 3.34 -8.84 -2.89
C MET A 247 4.08 -7.92 -3.86
N SER A 248 4.86 -6.95 -3.37
CA SER A 248 5.63 -6.03 -4.21
C SER A 248 6.78 -6.70 -4.97
N MET A 249 7.19 -7.90 -4.57
CA MET A 249 8.20 -8.71 -5.25
C MET A 249 7.69 -9.41 -6.52
N PHE A 250 6.36 -9.47 -6.72
CA PHE A 250 5.80 -10.08 -7.93
C PHE A 250 5.89 -9.13 -9.12
N LYS A 251 6.31 -9.67 -10.27
CA LYS A 251 6.35 -8.94 -11.53
C LYS A 251 4.95 -8.62 -12.04
N ASN A 252 4.01 -9.58 -11.93
CA ASN A 252 2.66 -9.44 -12.42
C ASN A 252 1.68 -9.39 -11.24
N ASN A 253 0.68 -8.50 -11.31
CA ASN A 253 -0.23 -8.25 -10.19
C ASN A 253 -1.68 -8.11 -10.68
N ILE A 254 -2.59 -8.83 -10.04
CA ILE A 254 -4.03 -8.59 -10.10
C ILE A 254 -4.42 -7.94 -8.76
N ILE A 255 -4.80 -6.68 -8.79
CA ILE A 255 -5.08 -5.94 -7.57
C ILE A 255 -6.58 -5.88 -7.28
N ALA A 256 -6.95 -5.85 -6.00
CA ALA A 256 -8.30 -5.47 -5.59
C ALA A 256 -8.45 -3.94 -5.60
N ASN A 257 -9.67 -3.44 -5.37
CA ASN A 257 -9.95 -2.04 -5.07
C ASN A 257 -9.46 -1.65 -3.66
N SER A 258 -8.17 -1.87 -3.42
CA SER A 258 -7.50 -1.69 -2.14
C SER A 258 -6.17 -0.97 -2.30
N TYR A 259 -5.97 0.10 -1.52
CA TYR A 259 -4.71 0.84 -1.53
C TYR A 259 -3.50 0.00 -1.10
N PHE A 260 -3.73 -1.10 -0.38
CA PHE A 260 -2.67 -2.05 -0.04
C PHE A 260 -2.03 -2.65 -1.31
N SER A 261 -2.83 -3.32 -2.14
CA SER A 261 -2.34 -3.93 -3.38
C SER A 261 -1.96 -2.91 -4.45
N LEU A 262 -2.64 -1.77 -4.49
CA LEU A 262 -2.32 -0.67 -5.39
C LEU A 262 -0.90 -0.13 -5.12
N TRP A 263 -0.56 0.10 -3.84
CA TRP A 263 0.77 0.53 -3.46
C TRP A 263 1.83 -0.56 -3.64
N ALA A 264 1.53 -1.81 -3.29
CA ALA A 264 2.45 -2.92 -3.50
C ALA A 264 2.84 -3.04 -4.99
N SER A 265 1.87 -2.92 -5.90
CA SER A 265 2.13 -2.91 -7.34
C SER A 265 2.91 -1.68 -7.80
N PHE A 266 2.70 -0.52 -7.18
CA PHE A 266 3.40 0.72 -7.51
C PHE A 266 4.87 0.71 -7.14
N ILE A 267 5.23 0.22 -5.93
CA ILE A 267 6.62 0.21 -5.45
C ILE A 267 7.46 -0.94 -5.99
N SER A 268 6.86 -1.92 -6.68
CA SER A 268 7.59 -3.03 -7.30
C SER A 268 8.76 -2.54 -8.17
N TYR A 269 9.91 -3.21 -8.07
CA TYR A 269 11.13 -2.86 -8.82
C TYR A 269 11.05 -3.17 -10.32
N TYR A 270 10.13 -4.02 -10.75
CA TYR A 270 10.03 -4.42 -12.15
C TYR A 270 9.57 -3.25 -13.03
N LYS A 271 10.32 -2.99 -14.11
CA LYS A 271 9.98 -1.95 -15.11
C LYS A 271 8.89 -2.41 -16.07
N SER A 272 9.02 -3.66 -16.55
CA SER A 272 8.03 -4.28 -17.43
C SER A 272 7.20 -5.26 -16.62
N LYS A 273 5.91 -5.01 -16.48
CA LYS A 273 5.00 -5.77 -15.63
C LYS A 273 3.57 -5.70 -16.16
N ILE A 274 2.76 -6.68 -15.76
CA ILE A 274 1.32 -6.68 -15.99
C ILE A 274 0.66 -6.30 -14.66
N ILE A 275 -0.13 -5.23 -14.64
CA ILE A 275 -0.93 -4.85 -13.48
C ILE A 275 -2.37 -4.67 -13.95
N ILE A 276 -3.25 -5.52 -13.42
CA ILE A 276 -4.67 -5.53 -13.73
C ILE A 276 -5.43 -5.00 -12.54
N ALA A 277 -6.26 -3.99 -12.75
CA ALA A 277 -7.02 -3.28 -11.75
C ALA A 277 -8.53 -3.30 -12.06
N PRO A 278 -9.41 -3.28 -11.04
CA PRO A 278 -10.84 -3.24 -11.26
C PRO A 278 -11.29 -1.86 -11.71
N LYS A 279 -12.22 -1.79 -12.66
CA LYS A 279 -12.84 -0.55 -13.09
C LYS A 279 -13.67 0.09 -11.99
N ARG A 280 -14.29 -0.73 -11.14
CA ARG A 280 -15.16 -0.28 -10.06
C ARG A 280 -14.43 -0.32 -8.72
N TRP A 281 -14.27 0.86 -8.09
CA TRP A 281 -13.60 0.99 -6.80
C TRP A 281 -14.57 1.13 -5.64
N TYR A 282 -15.58 1.99 -5.80
CA TYR A 282 -16.61 2.29 -4.80
C TYR A 282 -17.98 1.77 -5.21
N SER A 283 -18.88 1.63 -4.25
CA SER A 283 -20.26 1.16 -4.48
C SER A 283 -21.15 2.16 -5.20
N CYS A 284 -20.85 3.47 -5.07
CA CYS A 284 -21.57 4.53 -5.78
C CYS A 284 -21.10 4.62 -7.24
N ASP A 285 -22.04 4.68 -8.16
CA ASP A 285 -21.72 4.90 -9.57
C ASP A 285 -21.29 6.36 -9.82
N GLY A 286 -20.16 6.54 -10.51
CA GLY A 286 -19.64 7.87 -10.88
C GLY A 286 -19.03 8.69 -9.75
N CYS A 287 -18.84 8.14 -8.57
CA CYS A 287 -18.27 8.86 -7.43
C CYS A 287 -16.84 9.35 -7.67
N ILE A 288 -16.03 8.54 -8.34
CA ILE A 288 -14.63 8.86 -8.64
C ILE A 288 -14.25 8.17 -9.93
N GLU A 289 -13.63 8.90 -10.83
CA GLU A 289 -13.06 8.34 -12.04
C GLU A 289 -11.80 7.54 -11.68
N TYR A 290 -11.66 6.34 -12.21
CA TYR A 290 -10.50 5.46 -11.95
C TYR A 290 -9.16 6.13 -12.33
N ASN A 291 -9.15 7.07 -13.29
CA ASN A 291 -7.96 7.83 -13.68
C ASN A 291 -7.39 8.70 -12.55
N GLU A 292 -8.20 9.06 -11.54
CA GLU A 292 -7.74 9.80 -10.38
C GLU A 292 -7.14 8.89 -9.29
N ILE A 293 -7.52 7.61 -9.30
CA ILE A 293 -7.08 6.62 -8.31
C ILE A 293 -5.77 5.94 -8.74
N TYR A 294 -5.65 5.60 -10.03
CA TYR A 294 -4.58 4.72 -10.49
C TYR A 294 -3.29 5.44 -10.84
N HIS A 295 -2.18 4.77 -10.58
CA HIS A 295 -0.86 5.21 -11.01
C HIS A 295 -0.60 4.82 -12.48
N LYS A 296 0.39 5.50 -13.08
CA LYS A 296 0.74 5.35 -14.52
C LYS A 296 1.20 3.95 -14.97
N TYR A 297 1.47 3.03 -14.03
CA TYR A 297 1.95 1.67 -14.33
C TYR A 297 0.83 0.63 -14.42
N ILE A 298 -0.44 0.99 -14.18
CA ILE A 298 -1.57 0.09 -14.42
C ILE A 298 -1.66 -0.19 -15.92
N THR A 299 -1.69 -1.47 -16.29
CA THR A 299 -1.68 -1.89 -17.69
C THR A 299 -3.08 -2.22 -18.21
N HIS A 300 -3.97 -2.71 -17.36
CA HIS A 300 -5.34 -3.07 -17.71
C HIS A 300 -6.30 -2.62 -16.60
N ILE A 301 -7.43 -2.08 -17.01
CA ILE A 301 -8.55 -1.73 -16.12
C ILE A 301 -9.79 -2.43 -16.67
N ILE A 302 -10.39 -3.31 -15.88
CA ILE A 302 -11.50 -4.19 -16.28
C ILE A 302 -12.65 -4.16 -15.29
#